data_10b359d18aaca4bb7606396489c36217
#
_entry.id   10b359d18aaca4bb7606396489c36217
#
_cell.length_a   1.000
_cell.length_b   1.000
_cell.length_c   1.000
_cell.angle_alpha   90.00
_cell.angle_beta   90.00
_cell.angle_gamma   90.00
#
_symmetry.space_group_name_H-M   'P 1'
#
loop_
_entity.id
_entity.type
_entity.pdbx_description
1 polymer ?
#
loop_
_entity_poly.entity_id
_entity_poly.type
_entity_poly.pdbx_seq_one_letter_code
_entity_poly.pdbx_strand_id
1 'polypeptide(L)'
;LAVMYALGHYCIKFGERDYASKTVEFMDEAWLFKITAYGRGLLNRIKRVGRSQNNFLVFISQEPDDSNREDGETSAFGTYFCFHNEAENAAEKVLRRLKVQVTEDSKEWFNNMTKAQCLYKDTYGRVERMTVDGLFFPEIAKLFETVRKPEEQEVA
;
A
#
# COMPACT_ATOMS: atom_id res chain seq x y z
N LEU A 1 8.40 -1.69 16.60
CA LEU A 1 8.61 -0.32 16.13
C LEU A 1 10.09 0.02 15.99
N ALA A 2 10.92 -0.19 17.02
CA ALA A 2 12.37 0.09 16.97
C ALA A 2 13.10 -0.66 15.84
N VAL A 3 12.75 -1.94 15.62
CA VAL A 3 13.31 -2.75 14.53
C VAL A 3 12.93 -2.17 13.16
N MET A 4 11.69 -1.72 12.98
CA MET A 4 11.23 -1.07 11.74
C MET A 4 12.03 0.22 11.46
N TYR A 5 12.29 1.02 12.49
CA TYR A 5 13.09 2.23 12.33
C TYR A 5 14.55 1.93 11.99
N ALA A 6 15.14 0.91 12.63
CA ALA A 6 16.50 0.48 12.33
C ALA A 6 16.62 -0.02 10.89
N LEU A 7 15.63 -0.80 10.43
CA LEU A 7 15.59 -1.32 9.06
C LEU A 7 15.44 -0.18 8.03
N GLY A 8 14.48 0.73 8.22
CA GLY A 8 14.31 1.87 7.32
C GLY A 8 15.55 2.77 7.26
N HIS A 9 16.23 2.97 8.38
CA HIS A 9 17.52 3.67 8.38
C HIS A 9 18.61 2.92 7.64
N TYR A 10 18.67 1.60 7.81
CA TYR A 10 19.62 0.75 7.12
C TYR A 10 19.43 0.85 5.61
N CYS A 11 18.20 0.74 5.12
CA CYS A 11 17.91 0.82 3.69
C CYS A 11 18.32 2.16 3.07
N ILE A 12 18.06 3.28 3.76
CA ILE A 12 18.54 4.60 3.32
C ILE A 12 20.07 4.62 3.24
N LYS A 13 20.74 4.15 4.29
CA LYS A 13 22.22 4.12 4.37
C LYS A 13 22.84 3.19 3.35
N PHE A 14 22.19 2.06 3.06
CA PHE A 14 22.64 1.12 2.04
C PHE A 14 22.57 1.75 0.66
N GLY A 15 21.45 2.38 0.30
CA GLY A 15 21.29 3.07 -0.97
C GLY A 15 22.27 4.26 -1.16
N GLU A 16 22.71 4.91 -0.07
CA GLU A 16 23.75 5.95 -0.12
C GLU A 16 25.15 5.40 -0.46
N ARG A 17 25.41 4.12 -0.20
CA ARG A 17 26.72 3.48 -0.37
C ARG A 17 26.88 2.71 -1.66
N ASP A 18 25.80 2.17 -2.16
CA ASP A 18 25.82 1.32 -3.35
C ASP A 18 24.69 1.71 -4.33
N TYR A 19 25.00 2.67 -5.19
CA TYR A 19 24.05 3.13 -6.22
C TYR A 19 23.78 2.08 -7.33
N ALA A 20 24.56 1.01 -7.42
CA ALA A 20 24.35 -0.04 -8.40
C ALA A 20 23.24 -1.00 -7.98
N SER A 21 23.01 -1.14 -6.69
CA SER A 21 21.99 -2.02 -6.14
C SER A 21 20.64 -1.30 -6.05
N LYS A 22 19.58 -2.02 -6.44
CA LYS A 22 18.19 -1.58 -6.27
C LYS A 22 17.61 -2.24 -5.04
N THR A 23 17.01 -1.45 -4.16
CA THR A 23 16.35 -1.93 -2.96
C THR A 23 14.86 -1.67 -3.07
N VAL A 24 14.04 -2.63 -2.69
CA VAL A 24 12.59 -2.47 -2.55
C VAL A 24 12.23 -2.74 -1.10
N GLU A 25 11.65 -1.75 -0.45
CA GLU A 25 11.16 -1.85 0.93
C GLU A 25 9.65 -2.08 0.91
N PHE A 26 9.19 -3.21 1.44
CA PHE A 26 7.78 -3.48 1.67
C PHE A 26 7.45 -3.10 3.12
N MET A 27 6.65 -2.08 3.29
CA MET A 27 6.17 -1.62 4.59
C MET A 27 4.71 -1.97 4.75
N ASP A 28 4.43 -3.08 5.40
CA ASP A 28 3.10 -3.45 5.84
C ASP A 28 2.77 -2.73 7.16
N GLU A 29 1.50 -2.39 7.35
CA GLU A 29 1.04 -1.56 8.48
C GLU A 29 1.85 -0.26 8.62
N ALA A 30 2.15 0.37 7.51
CA ALA A 30 3.05 1.52 7.45
C ALA A 30 2.53 2.76 8.19
N TRP A 31 1.25 2.78 8.60
CA TRP A 31 0.67 3.78 9.49
C TRP A 31 1.38 3.85 10.85
N LEU A 32 1.99 2.73 11.30
CA LEU A 32 2.77 2.70 12.54
C LEU A 32 3.93 3.70 12.56
N PHE A 33 4.49 4.04 11.40
CA PHE A 33 5.52 5.09 11.30
C PHE A 33 4.97 6.47 11.62
N LYS A 34 3.66 6.70 11.45
CA LYS A 34 3.04 8.00 11.69
C LYS A 34 2.78 8.29 13.17
N ILE A 35 2.81 7.28 14.03
CA ILE A 35 2.57 7.42 15.48
C ILE A 35 3.57 8.39 16.11
N THR A 36 4.83 8.38 15.66
CA THR A 36 5.88 9.22 16.24
C THR A 36 6.39 10.26 15.24
N ALA A 37 6.84 11.41 15.72
CA ALA A 37 7.47 12.44 14.89
C ALA A 37 8.70 11.90 14.14
N TYR A 38 9.48 11.05 14.80
CA TYR A 38 10.64 10.41 14.22
C TYR A 38 10.27 9.48 13.06
N GLY A 39 9.26 8.64 13.25
CA GLY A 39 8.77 7.74 12.20
C GLY A 39 8.21 8.49 10.99
N ARG A 40 7.46 9.57 11.22
CA ARG A 40 6.99 10.46 10.15
C ARG A 40 8.16 11.05 9.36
N GLY A 41 9.19 11.54 10.06
CA GLY A 41 10.40 12.07 9.43
C GLY A 41 11.12 11.03 8.58
N LEU A 42 11.28 9.80 9.09
CA LEU A 42 11.90 8.70 8.38
C LEU A 42 11.11 8.31 7.11
N LEU A 43 9.81 8.12 7.24
CA LEU A 43 8.93 7.81 6.12
C LEU A 43 8.98 8.89 5.03
N ASN A 44 8.95 10.16 5.43
CA ASN A 44 9.08 11.28 4.50
C ASN A 44 10.44 11.30 3.81
N ARG A 45 11.51 10.96 4.51
CA ARG A 45 12.84 10.86 3.92
C ARG A 45 12.90 9.74 2.87
N ILE A 46 12.41 8.54 3.19
CA ILE A 46 12.34 7.42 2.24
C ILE A 46 11.58 7.82 0.98
N LYS A 47 10.41 8.45 1.14
CA LYS A 47 9.59 8.92 0.02
C LYS A 47 10.28 9.95 -0.88
N ARG A 48 11.08 10.85 -0.30
CA ARG A 48 11.71 11.95 -1.04
C ARG A 48 13.01 11.55 -1.72
N VAL A 49 13.86 10.81 -1.01
CA VAL A 49 15.22 10.52 -1.49
C VAL A 49 15.38 9.09 -2.00
N GLY A 50 14.43 8.21 -1.72
CA GLY A 50 14.54 6.80 -2.10
C GLY A 50 14.83 6.62 -3.59
N ARG A 51 14.09 7.32 -4.45
CA ARG A 51 14.27 7.21 -5.90
C ARG A 51 15.68 7.58 -6.36
N SER A 52 16.28 8.63 -5.79
CA SER A 52 17.64 9.05 -6.13
C SER A 52 18.71 8.07 -5.63
N GLN A 53 18.34 7.21 -4.68
CA GLN A 53 19.21 6.20 -4.07
C GLN A 53 18.85 4.78 -4.54
N ASN A 54 18.10 4.63 -5.64
CA ASN A 54 17.60 3.35 -6.13
C ASN A 54 16.84 2.54 -5.07
N ASN A 55 16.23 3.23 -4.12
CA ASN A 55 15.40 2.65 -3.07
C ASN A 55 13.92 2.93 -3.36
N PHE A 56 13.13 1.88 -3.49
CA PHE A 56 11.72 1.94 -3.83
C PHE A 56 10.88 1.49 -2.64
N LEU A 57 9.86 2.26 -2.31
CA LEU A 57 8.95 1.98 -1.21
C LEU A 57 7.63 1.42 -1.74
N VAL A 58 7.27 0.25 -1.25
CA VAL A 58 5.91 -0.31 -1.34
C VAL A 58 5.24 -0.10 0.02
N PHE A 59 4.28 0.81 0.05
CA PHE A 59 3.55 1.21 1.24
C PHE A 59 2.20 0.47 1.26
N ILE A 60 1.98 -0.37 2.26
CA ILE A 60 0.76 -1.16 2.42
C ILE A 60 0.02 -0.64 3.65
N SER A 61 -1.27 -0.38 3.51
CA SER A 61 -2.12 0.12 4.57
C SER A 61 -3.56 -0.27 4.34
N GLN A 62 -4.32 -0.43 5.41
CA GLN A 62 -5.74 -0.77 5.39
C GLN A 62 -6.62 0.47 5.17
N GLU A 63 -6.14 1.65 5.57
CA GLU A 63 -6.90 2.89 5.47
C GLU A 63 -6.40 3.79 4.34
N PRO A 64 -7.29 4.30 3.48
CA PRO A 64 -6.90 5.21 2.40
C PRO A 64 -6.17 6.47 2.90
N ASP A 65 -6.50 6.93 4.10
CA ASP A 65 -5.96 8.15 4.69
C ASP A 65 -4.55 7.98 5.27
N ASP A 66 -4.10 6.75 5.51
CA ASP A 66 -2.77 6.48 6.05
C ASP A 66 -1.63 6.97 5.18
N SER A 67 -1.85 7.07 3.88
CA SER A 67 -0.87 7.61 2.95
C SER A 67 -0.97 9.13 2.79
N ASN A 68 -1.96 9.81 3.44
CA ASN A 68 -2.12 11.26 3.39
C ASN A 68 -0.98 11.97 4.11
N ARG A 69 -0.62 13.13 3.58
CA ARG A 69 0.27 14.07 4.26
C ARG A 69 -0.56 15.05 5.07
N GLU A 70 -0.10 15.33 6.27
CA GLU A 70 -0.63 16.39 7.13
C GLU A 70 -0.40 17.78 6.52
N ASP A 71 0.55 17.91 5.58
CA ASP A 71 1.05 19.20 5.08
C ASP A 71 0.59 19.56 3.66
N GLY A 72 -0.48 18.96 3.14
CA GLY A 72 -1.04 19.33 1.82
C GLY A 72 -0.15 19.01 0.61
N GLU A 73 1.02 18.39 0.80
CA GLU A 73 1.89 18.01 -0.31
C GLU A 73 1.33 16.81 -1.10
N THR A 74 1.45 16.89 -2.41
CA THR A 74 1.08 15.80 -3.32
C THR A 74 1.81 14.51 -2.96
N SER A 75 1.10 13.38 -3.02
CA SER A 75 1.67 12.06 -2.77
C SER A 75 2.93 11.82 -3.60
N ALA A 76 3.97 11.32 -2.95
CA ALA A 76 5.21 10.92 -3.63
C ALA A 76 5.08 9.58 -4.39
N PHE A 77 3.93 8.91 -4.26
CA PHE A 77 3.67 7.64 -4.94
C PHE A 77 3.20 7.88 -6.36
N GLY A 78 3.80 7.18 -7.32
CA GLY A 78 3.41 7.23 -8.73
C GLY A 78 2.39 6.17 -9.10
N THR A 79 2.32 5.08 -8.33
CA THR A 79 1.49 3.91 -8.62
C THR A 79 0.64 3.55 -7.41
N TYR A 80 -0.61 3.17 -7.63
CA TYR A 80 -1.53 2.77 -6.58
C TYR A 80 -2.27 1.49 -6.97
N PHE A 81 -2.48 0.64 -5.98
CA PHE A 81 -3.37 -0.52 -6.02
C PHE A 81 -4.38 -0.35 -4.89
N CYS A 82 -5.60 -0.01 -5.23
CA CYS A 82 -6.66 0.24 -4.24
C CYS A 82 -7.68 -0.88 -4.32
N PHE A 83 -7.59 -1.81 -3.37
CA PHE A 83 -8.56 -2.91 -3.22
C PHE A 83 -9.84 -2.41 -2.57
N HIS A 84 -10.92 -3.21 -2.71
CA HIS A 84 -12.19 -2.93 -2.05
C HIS A 84 -12.00 -2.84 -0.53
N ASN A 85 -12.66 -1.86 0.07
CA ASN A 85 -12.66 -1.63 1.52
C ASN A 85 -14.09 -1.26 1.94
N GLU A 86 -14.58 -1.88 3.00
CA GLU A 86 -15.93 -1.70 3.53
C GLU A 86 -16.04 -0.50 4.50
N ALA A 87 -14.93 0.20 4.77
CA ALA A 87 -14.94 1.36 5.65
C ALA A 87 -15.85 2.48 5.11
N GLU A 88 -16.47 3.21 6.03
CA GLU A 88 -17.34 4.34 5.69
C GLU A 88 -16.59 5.37 4.81
N ASN A 89 -17.22 5.75 3.71
CA ASN A 89 -16.67 6.67 2.72
C ASN A 89 -15.35 6.21 2.05
N ALA A 90 -15.00 4.92 2.11
CA ALA A 90 -13.78 4.40 1.48
C ALA A 90 -13.74 4.69 -0.03
N ALA A 91 -14.84 4.49 -0.73
CA ALA A 91 -14.96 4.77 -2.16
C ALA A 91 -14.57 6.23 -2.47
N GLU A 92 -15.16 7.20 -1.75
CA GLU A 92 -14.89 8.62 -1.96
C GLU A 92 -13.41 8.96 -1.68
N LYS A 93 -12.86 8.47 -0.58
CA LYS A 93 -11.47 8.69 -0.19
C LYS A 93 -10.50 8.14 -1.24
N VAL A 94 -10.74 6.91 -1.70
CA VAL A 94 -9.93 6.26 -2.74
C VAL A 94 -10.02 7.02 -4.06
N LEU A 95 -11.22 7.34 -4.54
CA LEU A 95 -11.41 8.06 -5.79
C LEU A 95 -10.73 9.44 -5.77
N ARG A 96 -10.86 10.19 -4.68
CA ARG A 96 -10.14 11.46 -4.48
C ARG A 96 -8.63 11.26 -4.52
N ARG A 97 -8.11 10.19 -3.89
CA ARG A 97 -6.69 9.84 -3.90
C ARG A 97 -6.20 9.54 -5.31
N LEU A 98 -6.95 8.81 -6.07
CA LEU A 98 -6.65 8.48 -7.47
C LEU A 98 -6.84 9.67 -8.41
N LYS A 99 -7.44 10.77 -7.94
CA LYS A 99 -7.84 11.96 -8.73
C LYS A 99 -8.90 11.60 -9.78
N VAL A 100 -9.77 10.66 -9.45
CA VAL A 100 -10.97 10.34 -10.22
C VAL A 100 -12.11 11.22 -9.74
N GLN A 101 -12.96 11.68 -10.65
CA GLN A 101 -14.14 12.44 -10.29
C GLN A 101 -15.08 11.57 -9.44
N VAL A 102 -15.51 12.11 -8.30
CA VAL A 102 -16.42 11.42 -7.39
C VAL A 102 -17.85 11.65 -7.88
N THR A 103 -18.44 10.61 -8.46
CA THR A 103 -19.84 10.53 -8.91
C THR A 103 -20.45 9.26 -8.34
N GLU A 104 -21.76 9.10 -8.42
CA GLU A 104 -22.40 7.84 -7.98
C GLU A 104 -21.90 6.66 -8.82
N ASP A 105 -21.74 6.83 -10.13
CA ASP A 105 -21.21 5.78 -11.02
C ASP A 105 -19.79 5.37 -10.64
N SER A 106 -18.92 6.32 -10.30
CA SER A 106 -17.55 6.01 -9.90
C SER A 106 -17.47 5.34 -8.51
N LYS A 107 -18.37 5.69 -7.59
CA LYS A 107 -18.50 5.00 -6.30
C LYS A 107 -19.01 3.56 -6.51
N GLU A 108 -20.03 3.38 -7.36
CA GLU A 108 -20.54 2.07 -7.70
C GLU A 108 -19.46 1.22 -8.38
N TRP A 109 -18.66 1.82 -9.27
CA TRP A 109 -17.52 1.16 -9.91
C TRP A 109 -16.51 0.61 -8.89
N PHE A 110 -16.23 1.35 -7.81
CA PHE A 110 -15.38 0.90 -6.72
C PHE A 110 -16.07 -0.15 -5.84
N ASN A 111 -17.34 0.07 -5.45
CA ASN A 111 -18.07 -0.80 -4.53
C ASN A 111 -18.40 -2.16 -5.13
N ASN A 112 -18.55 -2.24 -6.46
CA ASN A 112 -18.81 -3.49 -7.18
C ASN A 112 -17.55 -4.32 -7.47
N MET A 113 -16.39 -3.96 -6.88
CA MET A 113 -15.20 -4.78 -6.99
C MET A 113 -15.34 -6.06 -6.16
N THR A 114 -14.95 -7.18 -6.77
CA THR A 114 -14.88 -8.49 -6.09
C THR A 114 -13.50 -8.70 -5.46
N LYS A 115 -13.36 -9.79 -4.72
CA LYS A 115 -12.03 -10.22 -4.22
C LYS A 115 -11.03 -10.29 -5.38
N ALA A 116 -9.80 -9.93 -5.11
CA ALA A 116 -8.71 -9.85 -6.08
C ALA A 116 -8.86 -8.76 -7.16
N GLN A 117 -9.90 -7.93 -7.13
CA GLN A 117 -9.99 -6.75 -7.97
C GLN A 117 -9.50 -5.50 -7.23
N CYS A 118 -8.85 -4.61 -7.98
CA CYS A 118 -8.44 -3.31 -7.47
C CYS A 118 -8.57 -2.22 -8.53
N LEU A 119 -8.66 -0.98 -8.11
CA LEU A 119 -8.37 0.16 -8.96
C LEU A 119 -6.86 0.35 -9.02
N TYR A 120 -6.31 0.25 -10.19
CA TYR A 120 -4.89 0.47 -10.47
C TYR A 120 -4.69 1.84 -11.07
N LYS A 121 -3.77 2.62 -10.52
CA LYS A 121 -3.32 3.87 -11.11
C LYS A 121 -1.85 3.78 -11.46
N ASP A 122 -1.53 4.06 -12.71
CA ASP A 122 -0.16 4.08 -13.19
C ASP A 122 0.53 5.44 -12.98
N THR A 123 1.82 5.49 -13.30
CA THR A 123 2.65 6.70 -13.20
C THR A 123 2.23 7.81 -14.16
N TYR A 124 1.44 7.52 -15.19
CA TYR A 124 0.90 8.49 -16.14
C TYR A 124 -0.45 9.05 -15.70
N GLY A 125 -1.02 8.53 -14.61
CA GLY A 125 -2.28 8.98 -14.05
C GLY A 125 -3.51 8.27 -14.60
N ARG A 126 -3.35 7.23 -15.43
CA ARG A 126 -4.46 6.41 -15.93
C ARG A 126 -4.96 5.52 -14.80
N VAL A 127 -6.27 5.40 -14.68
CA VAL A 127 -6.92 4.58 -13.64
C VAL A 127 -7.81 3.54 -14.32
N GLU A 128 -7.57 2.28 -14.01
CA GLU A 128 -8.29 1.14 -14.56
C GLU A 128 -8.64 0.13 -13.45
N ARG A 129 -9.68 -0.67 -13.69
CA ARG A 129 -9.96 -1.83 -12.86
C ARG A 129 -9.08 -2.99 -13.31
N MET A 130 -8.36 -3.58 -12.37
CA MET A 130 -7.49 -4.71 -12.61
C MET A 130 -7.91 -5.89 -11.74
N THR A 131 -7.79 -7.10 -12.27
CA THR A 131 -7.92 -8.33 -11.50
C THR A 131 -6.52 -8.89 -11.23
N VAL A 132 -6.22 -9.15 -9.97
CA VAL A 132 -4.99 -9.82 -9.56
C VAL A 132 -5.28 -11.32 -9.54
N ASP A 133 -4.82 -12.04 -10.55
CA ASP A 133 -5.01 -13.48 -10.63
C ASP A 133 -3.91 -14.23 -9.87
N GLY A 134 -4.16 -14.50 -8.59
CA GLY A 134 -3.26 -15.30 -7.75
C GLY A 134 -3.29 -16.80 -8.10
N LEU A 135 -4.28 -17.25 -8.88
CA LEU A 135 -4.42 -18.66 -9.26
C LEU A 135 -3.47 -19.06 -10.40
N PHE A 136 -2.88 -18.07 -11.09
CA PHE A 136 -1.90 -18.32 -12.14
C PHE A 136 -0.70 -19.15 -11.65
N PHE A 137 -0.41 -19.05 -10.36
CA PHE A 137 0.62 -19.85 -9.68
C PHE A 137 0.00 -20.58 -8.48
N PRO A 138 -0.67 -21.73 -8.68
CA PRO A 138 -1.38 -22.42 -7.59
C PRO A 138 -0.50 -22.79 -6.39
N GLU A 139 0.77 -23.05 -6.62
CA GLU A 139 1.74 -23.35 -5.57
C GLU A 139 2.02 -22.13 -4.67
N ILE A 140 2.08 -20.94 -5.28
CA ILE A 140 2.25 -19.68 -4.56
C ILE A 140 0.95 -19.34 -3.84
N ALA A 141 -0.20 -19.51 -4.48
CA ALA A 141 -1.51 -19.24 -3.88
C ALA A 141 -1.69 -20.03 -2.57
N LYS A 142 -1.27 -21.31 -2.52
CA LYS A 142 -1.33 -22.15 -1.33
C LYS A 142 -0.51 -21.60 -0.15
N LEU A 143 0.60 -20.89 -0.41
CA LEU A 143 1.41 -20.29 0.65
C LEU A 143 0.71 -19.12 1.35
N PHE A 144 -0.25 -18.51 0.68
CA PHE A 144 -1.05 -17.38 1.22
C PHE A 144 -2.43 -17.81 1.70
N GLU A 145 -2.81 -19.08 1.56
CA GLU A 145 -4.03 -19.58 2.17
C GLU A 145 -3.88 -19.50 3.69
N THR A 146 -4.73 -18.71 4.31
CA THR A 146 -4.84 -18.70 5.77
C THR A 146 -5.39 -20.04 6.20
N VAL A 147 -4.58 -20.85 6.87
CA VAL A 147 -5.04 -22.10 7.47
C VAL A 147 -6.13 -21.73 8.49
N ARG A 148 -7.40 -21.92 8.12
CA ARG A 148 -8.47 -21.86 9.08
C ARG A 148 -8.19 -22.94 10.12
N LYS A 149 -8.04 -22.57 11.41
CA LYS A 149 -8.05 -23.54 12.48
C LYS A 149 -9.36 -24.34 12.33
N PRO A 150 -9.32 -25.68 12.36
CA PRO A 150 -10.53 -26.45 12.39
C PRO A 150 -11.36 -25.93 13.57
N GLU A 151 -12.61 -25.54 13.30
CA GLU A 151 -13.56 -25.21 14.36
C GLU A 151 -13.55 -26.41 15.31
N GLU A 152 -13.27 -26.17 16.58
CA GLU A 152 -13.46 -27.17 17.62
C GLU A 152 -14.91 -27.61 17.50
N GLN A 153 -15.11 -28.81 16.98
CA GLN A 153 -16.42 -29.43 17.00
C GLN A 153 -16.77 -29.56 18.47
N GLU A 154 -17.69 -28.72 18.93
CA GLU A 154 -18.37 -28.94 20.20
C GLU A 154 -18.94 -30.36 20.19
N VAL A 155 -18.28 -31.21 20.93
CA VAL A 155 -18.77 -32.55 21.22
C VAL A 155 -19.93 -32.33 22.17
N ALA A 156 -21.16 -32.50 21.64
CA ALA A 156 -22.40 -32.58 22.41
C ALA A 156 -22.45 -33.88 23.23
#